data_223fa4bccc1f659380a099ea1dcdb95b
#
_entry.id   223fa4bccc1f659380a099ea1dcdb95b
#
_cell.length_a   1.000
_cell.length_b   1.000
_cell.length_c   1.000
_cell.angle_alpha   90.00
_cell.angle_beta   90.00
_cell.angle_gamma   90.00
#
_symmetry.space_group_name_H-M   'P 1'
#
loop_
_entity.id
_entity.type
_entity.pdbx_description
1 polymer ?
#
loop_
_entity_poly.entity_id
_entity_poly.type
_entity_poly.pdbx_seq_one_letter_code
_entity_poly.pdbx_strand_id
1 'polypeptide(L)'
;MDPHIIGKSRMGDLLFTGECPTMHKAAFGEASILLDFKQANDYLDTKGKASSKILVTPEVDWSWTRILAHFDGVITNKGTRISRAAEVLMIMDKPGALGTAQATEVLQSGIKVHIVCNGNEALVYRVNERPR
;
A
#
# COMPACT_ATOMS: atom_id res chain seq x y z
N MET A 1 -15.62 19.33 -13.30
CA MET A 1 -15.76 17.89 -13.40
C MET A 1 -15.34 17.21 -12.12
N ASP A 2 -16.14 16.29 -11.69
CA ASP A 2 -15.84 15.53 -10.49
C ASP A 2 -14.80 14.46 -10.81
N PRO A 3 -13.63 14.53 -10.19
CA PRO A 3 -12.58 13.53 -10.41
C PRO A 3 -13.05 12.12 -10.09
N HIS A 4 -14.04 12.00 -9.23
CA HIS A 4 -14.59 10.70 -8.88
C HIS A 4 -15.18 9.98 -10.06
N ILE A 5 -15.81 10.70 -10.95
CA ILE A 5 -16.45 10.08 -12.09
C ILE A 5 -15.42 9.44 -12.99
N ILE A 6 -14.32 10.10 -13.19
CA ILE A 6 -13.25 9.55 -13.98
C ILE A 6 -12.58 8.40 -13.26
N GLY A 7 -12.29 8.61 -11.98
CA GLY A 7 -11.61 7.60 -11.20
C GLY A 7 -12.43 6.35 -11.01
N LYS A 8 -13.74 6.51 -10.91
CA LYS A 8 -14.61 5.38 -10.61
C LYS A 8 -14.51 4.27 -11.64
N SER A 9 -14.37 4.63 -12.89
CA SER A 9 -14.31 3.61 -13.92
C SER A 9 -13.04 2.78 -13.82
N ARG A 10 -12.05 3.26 -13.10
CA ARG A 10 -10.77 2.58 -12.96
C ARG A 10 -10.47 2.17 -11.56
N MET A 11 -10.72 3.08 -10.61
CA MET A 11 -10.32 2.83 -9.24
C MET A 11 -11.26 1.92 -8.50
N GLY A 12 -12.53 1.95 -8.84
CA GLY A 12 -13.48 1.11 -8.14
C GLY A 12 -13.80 1.65 -6.77
N ASP A 13 -13.97 0.78 -5.80
CA ASP A 13 -14.48 1.14 -4.50
C ASP A 13 -13.42 1.59 -3.54
N LEU A 14 -13.71 2.63 -2.78
CA LEU A 14 -12.87 3.03 -1.67
C LEU A 14 -13.02 2.00 -0.57
N LEU A 15 -11.92 1.39 -0.16
CA LEU A 15 -11.95 0.34 0.84
C LEU A 15 -11.75 0.89 2.24
N PHE A 16 -10.74 1.74 2.41
CA PHE A 16 -10.45 2.34 3.71
C PHE A 16 -9.45 3.47 3.51
N THR A 17 -9.18 4.17 4.59
CA THR A 17 -8.22 5.26 4.57
C THR A 17 -7.15 5.01 5.59
N GLY A 18 -6.06 5.75 5.47
CA GLY A 18 -4.97 5.73 6.42
C GLY A 18 -4.25 7.05 6.37
N GLU A 19 -3.10 7.10 7.02
CA GLU A 19 -2.28 8.31 7.01
C GLU A 19 -1.17 8.16 6.00
N CYS A 20 -0.92 9.20 5.24
CA CYS A 20 0.06 9.17 4.19
C CYS A 20 1.31 9.95 4.58
N PRO A 21 2.49 9.30 4.57
CA PRO A 21 3.72 10.03 4.89
C PRO A 21 4.29 10.82 3.74
N THR A 22 3.89 10.51 2.51
CA THR A 22 4.55 11.08 1.33
C THR A 22 3.63 11.94 0.47
N MET A 23 2.77 12.69 1.05
CA MET A 23 1.86 13.63 0.36
C MET A 23 1.87 13.52 -1.16
N HIS A 24 0.74 13.53 -1.77
CA HIS A 24 0.59 13.61 -3.24
C HIS A 24 1.25 12.50 -4.05
N LYS A 25 1.57 11.39 -3.40
CA LYS A 25 2.09 10.24 -4.12
C LYS A 25 0.98 9.23 -4.33
N ALA A 26 1.19 8.34 -5.29
CA ALA A 26 0.22 7.28 -5.56
C ALA A 26 0.95 6.01 -5.95
N ALA A 27 0.33 4.88 -5.69
CA ALA A 27 0.88 3.61 -6.10
C ALA A 27 -0.25 2.68 -6.49
N PHE A 28 0.04 1.76 -7.38
CA PHE A 28 -0.93 0.81 -7.89
C PHE A 28 -0.25 -0.54 -8.01
N GLY A 29 -0.94 -1.58 -7.66
CA GLY A 29 -0.40 -2.93 -7.84
C GLY A 29 -1.19 -3.97 -7.10
N GLU A 30 -0.74 -5.19 -7.23
CA GLU A 30 -1.34 -6.31 -6.52
C GLU A 30 -0.96 -6.28 -5.06
N ALA A 31 -1.93 -6.48 -4.19
CA ALA A 31 -1.68 -6.58 -2.76
C ALA A 31 -1.02 -7.91 -2.44
N SER A 32 0.01 -7.86 -1.63
CA SER A 32 0.66 -9.05 -1.09
C SER A 32 0.57 -8.96 0.42
N ILE A 33 -0.23 -9.84 1.01
CA ILE A 33 -0.44 -9.84 2.45
C ILE A 33 0.65 -10.68 3.10
N LEU A 34 1.57 -10.00 3.78
CA LEU A 34 2.71 -10.65 4.41
C LEU A 34 2.73 -10.22 5.87
N LEU A 35 2.44 -11.14 6.76
CA LEU A 35 2.10 -10.80 8.13
C LEU A 35 3.30 -10.48 9.02
N ASP A 36 4.49 -10.91 8.63
CA ASP A 36 5.67 -10.59 9.40
C ASP A 36 6.90 -10.54 8.50
N PHE A 37 8.00 -10.18 9.11
CA PHE A 37 9.25 -9.99 8.38
C PHE A 37 9.70 -11.28 7.68
N LYS A 38 9.53 -12.40 8.34
CA LYS A 38 9.97 -13.66 7.75
C LYS A 38 9.17 -14.00 6.51
N GLN A 39 7.85 -13.84 6.57
CA GLN A 39 7.02 -14.08 5.40
C GLN A 39 7.42 -13.17 4.24
N ALA A 40 7.68 -11.90 4.56
CA ALA A 40 8.05 -10.96 3.52
C ALA A 40 9.38 -11.31 2.88
N ASN A 41 10.34 -11.71 3.70
CA ASN A 41 11.65 -12.08 3.21
C ASN A 41 11.58 -13.33 2.34
N ASP A 42 10.82 -14.33 2.79
CA ASP A 42 10.65 -15.55 2.02
C ASP A 42 9.94 -15.28 0.70
N TYR A 43 9.00 -14.36 0.71
CA TYR A 43 8.26 -13.98 -0.49
C TYR A 43 9.23 -13.44 -1.56
N LEU A 44 10.16 -12.60 -1.15
CA LEU A 44 11.11 -12.04 -2.11
C LEU A 44 12.01 -13.11 -2.70
N ASP A 45 12.37 -14.10 -1.90
CA ASP A 45 13.25 -15.16 -2.38
C ASP A 45 12.58 -16.01 -3.44
N THR A 46 11.26 -16.20 -3.33
CA THR A 46 10.56 -17.07 -4.28
C THR A 46 9.99 -16.31 -5.45
N LYS A 47 9.42 -15.14 -5.21
CA LYS A 47 8.72 -14.42 -6.29
C LYS A 47 9.63 -13.50 -7.07
N GLY A 48 10.62 -12.94 -6.39
CA GLY A 48 11.44 -11.95 -7.02
C GLY A 48 10.64 -10.72 -7.35
N LYS A 49 11.15 -9.96 -8.29
CA LYS A 49 10.51 -8.73 -8.68
C LYS A 49 9.87 -8.89 -10.04
N ALA A 50 8.58 -8.93 -10.09
CA ALA A 50 7.91 -9.19 -11.35
C ALA A 50 7.11 -7.99 -11.82
N SER A 51 6.06 -7.62 -11.12
CA SER A 51 5.20 -6.54 -11.55
C SER A 51 4.93 -5.64 -10.36
N SER A 52 4.07 -4.66 -10.53
CA SER A 52 3.75 -3.72 -9.47
C SER A 52 3.14 -4.45 -8.29
N LYS A 53 3.68 -4.20 -7.11
CA LYS A 53 3.24 -4.87 -5.89
C LYS A 53 3.06 -3.87 -4.78
N ILE A 54 2.04 -4.12 -3.97
CA ILE A 54 1.77 -3.33 -2.77
C ILE A 54 1.91 -4.25 -1.57
N LEU A 55 2.79 -3.90 -0.66
CA LEU A 55 2.97 -4.67 0.56
C LEU A 55 1.86 -4.33 1.54
N VAL A 56 1.22 -5.36 2.09
CA VAL A 56 0.20 -5.19 3.13
C VAL A 56 0.65 -6.00 4.33
N THR A 57 0.93 -5.31 5.44
CA THR A 57 1.54 -5.94 6.61
C THR A 57 1.11 -5.18 7.86
N PRO A 58 1.18 -5.79 9.04
CA PRO A 58 0.74 -5.09 10.26
C PRO A 58 1.52 -3.82 10.55
N GLU A 59 2.84 -3.83 10.41
CA GLU A 59 3.65 -2.64 10.65
C GLU A 59 5.03 -2.83 10.07
N VAL A 60 5.71 -1.71 9.80
CA VAL A 60 7.07 -1.74 9.29
C VAL A 60 7.94 -0.77 10.08
N ASP A 61 9.25 -0.98 10.00
CA ASP A 61 10.22 -0.07 10.61
C ASP A 61 11.48 -0.09 9.75
N TRP A 62 12.58 0.44 10.30
CA TRP A 62 13.81 0.57 9.52
C TRP A 62 14.40 -0.77 9.08
N SER A 63 14.08 -1.86 9.77
CA SER A 63 14.60 -3.17 9.39
C SER A 63 13.98 -3.68 8.10
N TRP A 64 12.91 -3.05 7.63
CA TRP A 64 12.19 -3.47 6.43
C TRP A 64 12.70 -2.83 5.15
N THR A 65 13.73 -1.97 5.22
CA THR A 65 14.12 -1.20 4.04
C THR A 65 14.42 -2.06 2.82
N ARG A 66 15.11 -3.18 3.01
CA ARG A 66 15.44 -4.05 1.89
C ARG A 66 14.17 -4.64 1.26
N ILE A 67 13.22 -4.99 2.09
CA ILE A 67 11.96 -5.54 1.61
C ILE A 67 11.16 -4.46 0.90
N LEU A 68 11.07 -3.29 1.50
CA LEU A 68 10.28 -2.20 0.95
C LEU A 68 10.77 -1.75 -0.42
N ALA A 69 12.05 -1.93 -0.69
CA ALA A 69 12.61 -1.54 -1.98
C ALA A 69 11.97 -2.31 -3.14
N HIS A 70 11.37 -3.46 -2.85
CA HIS A 70 10.75 -4.28 -3.89
C HIS A 70 9.26 -4.03 -4.09
N PHE A 71 8.71 -3.08 -3.36
CA PHE A 71 7.28 -2.77 -3.44
C PHE A 71 7.07 -1.33 -3.87
N ASP A 72 5.98 -1.08 -4.57
CA ASP A 72 5.67 0.27 -5.03
C ASP A 72 4.94 1.08 -3.99
N GLY A 73 4.32 0.42 -3.02
CA GLY A 73 3.64 1.10 -1.95
C GLY A 73 3.41 0.14 -0.80
N VAL A 74 2.97 0.68 0.31
CA VAL A 74 2.83 -0.08 1.56
C VAL A 74 1.53 0.29 2.25
N ILE A 75 0.83 -0.71 2.76
CA ILE A 75 -0.37 -0.50 3.56
C ILE A 75 -0.15 -1.21 4.89
N THR A 76 -0.31 -0.49 6.00
CA THR A 76 -0.12 -1.09 7.31
C THR A 76 -1.35 -0.90 8.19
N ASN A 77 -1.53 -1.84 9.12
CA ASN A 77 -2.60 -1.73 10.12
C ASN A 77 -2.27 -0.65 11.13
N LYS A 78 -1.02 -0.57 11.54
CA LYS A 78 -0.57 0.35 12.58
C LYS A 78 0.27 1.46 11.99
N GLY A 79 0.48 2.48 12.80
CA GLY A 79 1.36 3.57 12.41
C GLY A 79 0.60 4.86 12.16
N THR A 80 1.34 5.95 12.18
CA THR A 80 0.84 7.28 11.92
C THR A 80 1.86 7.99 11.04
N ARG A 81 1.53 9.18 10.56
CA ARG A 81 2.47 9.93 9.74
C ARG A 81 3.69 10.41 10.52
N ILE A 82 3.72 10.21 11.84
CA ILE A 82 4.91 10.54 12.64
C ILE A 82 5.57 9.30 13.23
N SER A 83 5.18 8.12 12.80
CA SER A 83 5.76 6.87 13.29
C SER A 83 7.04 6.53 12.53
N ARG A 84 7.72 5.49 12.98
CA ARG A 84 8.92 5.01 12.30
C ARG A 84 8.60 4.55 10.89
N ALA A 85 7.43 3.96 10.70
CA ALA A 85 7.01 3.56 9.37
C ALA A 85 6.97 4.76 8.44
N ALA A 86 6.45 5.88 8.93
CA ALA A 86 6.38 7.08 8.12
C ALA A 86 7.77 7.58 7.76
N GLU A 87 8.70 7.56 8.72
CA GLU A 87 10.07 7.99 8.45
C GLU A 87 10.70 7.18 7.34
N VAL A 88 10.54 5.85 7.43
CA VAL A 88 11.13 4.96 6.44
C VAL A 88 10.57 5.24 5.06
N LEU A 89 9.25 5.36 4.97
CA LEU A 89 8.60 5.59 3.68
C LEU A 89 8.96 6.95 3.10
N MET A 90 9.09 7.96 3.95
CA MET A 90 9.50 9.28 3.47
C MET A 90 10.90 9.25 2.89
N ILE A 91 11.81 8.60 3.59
CA ILE A 91 13.20 8.52 3.13
C ILE A 91 13.27 7.74 1.83
N MET A 92 12.50 6.68 1.71
CA MET A 92 12.50 5.86 0.51
C MET A 92 11.59 6.41 -0.59
N ASP A 93 10.87 7.48 -0.29
CA ASP A 93 9.96 8.11 -1.24
C ASP A 93 8.89 7.13 -1.73
N LYS A 94 8.33 6.36 -0.80
CA LYS A 94 7.30 5.38 -1.12
C LYS A 94 5.95 5.83 -0.60
N PRO A 95 4.91 5.75 -1.41
CA PRO A 95 3.57 6.05 -0.91
C PRO A 95 3.11 4.96 0.03
N GLY A 96 2.29 5.34 0.98
CA GLY A 96 1.78 4.38 1.93
C GLY A 96 0.48 4.83 2.55
N ALA A 97 -0.24 3.84 3.08
CA ALA A 97 -1.45 4.08 3.86
C ALA A 97 -1.22 3.44 5.22
N LEU A 98 -0.89 4.26 6.20
CA LEU A 98 -0.55 3.80 7.53
C LEU A 98 -1.74 3.89 8.47
N GLY A 99 -1.80 2.99 9.44
CA GLY A 99 -2.83 3.07 10.46
C GLY A 99 -4.23 2.77 9.95
N THR A 100 -4.35 1.87 9.01
CA THR A 100 -5.65 1.54 8.44
C THR A 100 -6.47 0.64 9.37
N ALA A 101 -5.84 0.09 10.38
CA ALA A 101 -6.42 -0.77 11.39
C ALA A 101 -6.66 -2.21 10.93
N GLN A 102 -7.21 -2.41 9.75
CA GLN A 102 -7.67 -3.73 9.35
C GLN A 102 -7.22 -4.19 7.97
N ALA A 103 -6.23 -3.53 7.41
CA ALA A 103 -5.86 -3.85 6.02
C ALA A 103 -5.53 -5.32 5.80
N THR A 104 -4.79 -5.92 6.74
CA THR A 104 -4.40 -7.33 6.58
C THR A 104 -5.59 -8.28 6.68
N GLU A 105 -6.71 -7.81 7.25
CA GLU A 105 -7.91 -8.63 7.37
C GLU A 105 -8.88 -8.39 6.22
N VAL A 106 -8.92 -7.16 5.74
CA VAL A 106 -9.86 -6.77 4.69
C VAL A 106 -9.36 -7.17 3.31
N LEU A 107 -8.06 -7.00 3.08
CA LEU A 107 -7.50 -7.29 1.77
C LEU A 107 -7.09 -8.74 1.64
N GLN A 108 -7.06 -9.21 0.41
CA GLN A 108 -6.58 -10.55 0.09
C GLN A 108 -5.47 -10.41 -0.92
N SER A 109 -4.50 -11.31 -0.83
CA SER A 109 -3.39 -11.30 -1.78
C SER A 109 -3.92 -11.49 -3.20
N GLY A 110 -3.38 -10.74 -4.12
CA GLY A 110 -3.79 -10.80 -5.51
C GLY A 110 -4.79 -9.73 -5.93
N ILE A 111 -5.47 -9.11 -4.96
CA ILE A 111 -6.39 -8.02 -5.28
C ILE A 111 -5.56 -6.81 -5.71
N LYS A 112 -5.99 -6.14 -6.75
CA LYS A 112 -5.32 -4.93 -7.20
C LYS A 112 -5.87 -3.74 -6.45
N VAL A 113 -4.97 -2.93 -5.93
CA VAL A 113 -5.33 -1.77 -5.14
C VAL A 113 -4.59 -0.54 -5.63
N HIS A 114 -5.16 0.61 -5.32
CA HIS A 114 -4.60 1.90 -5.68
C HIS A 114 -4.53 2.75 -4.42
N ILE A 115 -3.35 3.19 -4.06
CA ILE A 115 -3.15 4.09 -2.93
C ILE A 115 -3.02 5.48 -3.49
N VAL A 116 -3.84 6.40 -3.02
CA VAL A 116 -3.76 7.79 -3.43
C VAL A 116 -3.54 8.64 -2.19
N CYS A 117 -2.41 9.29 -2.12
CA CYS A 117 -2.08 10.17 -1.02
C CYS A 117 -2.54 11.58 -1.35
N ASN A 118 -3.45 12.10 -0.53
CA ASN A 118 -4.01 13.42 -0.70
C ASN A 118 -3.73 14.20 0.57
N GLY A 119 -2.64 14.96 0.57
CA GLY A 119 -2.22 15.62 1.77
C GLY A 119 -1.73 14.59 2.77
N ASN A 120 -2.30 14.60 3.95
CA ASN A 120 -1.92 13.67 5.00
C ASN A 120 -2.73 12.39 5.00
N GLU A 121 -3.71 12.31 4.12
CA GLU A 121 -4.61 11.18 4.10
C GLU A 121 -4.32 10.28 2.92
N ALA A 122 -4.32 8.98 3.16
CA ALA A 122 -4.18 8.01 2.10
C ALA A 122 -5.53 7.35 1.88
N LEU A 123 -5.92 7.28 0.61
CA LEU A 123 -7.15 6.61 0.21
C LEU A 123 -6.77 5.33 -0.50
N VAL A 124 -7.38 4.22 -0.09
CA VAL A 124 -7.07 2.94 -0.69
C VAL A 124 -8.29 2.42 -1.40
N TYR A 125 -8.16 2.26 -2.71
CA TYR A 125 -9.23 1.81 -3.57
C TYR A 125 -8.96 0.41 -4.06
N ARG A 126 -10.03 -0.37 -4.23
CA ARG A 126 -9.95 -1.60 -4.96
C ARG A 126 -10.08 -1.26 -6.44
N VAL A 127 -9.17 -1.77 -7.25
CA VAL A 127 -9.24 -1.51 -8.68
C VAL A 127 -10.14 -2.53 -9.32
N ASN A 128 -11.18 -2.05 -9.99
CA ASN A 128 -12.09 -2.92 -10.72
C ASN A 128 -11.50 -3.21 -12.07
N GLU A 129 -11.22 -4.48 -12.30
CA GLU A 129 -10.75 -4.90 -13.60
C GLU A 129 -11.94 -5.26 -14.43
N ARG A 130 -12.03 -4.61 -15.54
CA ARG A 130 -13.17 -4.81 -16.40
C ARG A 130 -12.89 -5.94 -17.36
N PRO A 131 -13.72 -6.95 -17.37
CA PRO A 131 -13.55 -7.99 -18.39
C PRO A 131 -13.80 -7.39 -19.75
N ARG A 132 -13.21 -7.97 -20.75
CA ARG A 132 -13.34 -7.44 -22.09
C ARG A 132 -14.29 -8.26 -22.93
#